data_005e3211d95f65207ca86b434de40355
#
_entry.id   005e3211d95f65207ca86b434de40355
#
_cell.length_a   1.000
_cell.length_b   1.000
_cell.length_c   1.000
_cell.angle_alpha   90.00
_cell.angle_beta   90.00
_cell.angle_gamma   90.00
#
_symmetry.space_group_name_H-M   'P 1'
#
loop_
_entity.id
_entity.type
_entity.pdbx_description
1 polymer ?
#
loop_
_entity_poly.entity_id
_entity_poly.type
_entity_poly.pdbx_seq_one_letter_code
_entity_poly.pdbx_strand_id
1 'polypeptide(L)'
;MDSDSPTGDGTPADKTKTRRWRWAMLIVLGILIVAGIVYQSVTFLTQPVQTRRGRFGDAGGAQSVAVATIGRGDIRIVMNALGSVTPLTTVTVNTQISGLLMRVGFQEGQLVHKGQFLAQIDPRPYQIALEQDQAQLARDDATLKQAEMDLARYKTLADQTSIARQTYEDQAWVVKQDQGTVDYDKAQIKAQQLNLVYCHIVAPADGRVGLRLIDPGNYVQAATTSGIVVLTLLN
;
A
#
# COMPACT_ATOMS: atom_id res chain seq x y z
N MET A 1 -21.93 -72.15 40.38
CA MET A 1 -20.67 -72.72 40.79
C MET A 1 -19.80 -71.55 41.09
N ASP A 2 -19.92 -71.11 42.26
CA ASP A 2 -19.10 -71.35 43.44
C ASP A 2 -17.89 -70.44 43.36
N SER A 3 -17.95 -69.50 44.17
CA SER A 3 -17.27 -69.28 45.49
C SER A 3 -15.86 -68.68 45.29
N ASP A 4 -15.33 -67.79 45.98
CA ASP A 4 -15.46 -67.46 47.40
C ASP A 4 -14.68 -66.17 47.68
N SER A 5 -15.12 -65.37 48.60
CA SER A 5 -14.32 -64.30 49.25
C SER A 5 -13.31 -64.93 50.24
N PRO A 6 -12.28 -64.22 50.70
CA PRO A 6 -12.52 -63.44 51.89
C PRO A 6 -11.66 -62.15 52.07
N THR A 7 -12.28 -61.17 52.71
CA THR A 7 -11.82 -60.26 53.77
C THR A 7 -10.33 -60.11 54.05
N GLY A 8 -9.91 -58.86 54.09
CA GLY A 8 -8.67 -58.38 54.68
C GLY A 8 -8.80 -56.94 55.16
N ASP A 9 -9.11 -56.79 56.38
CA ASP A 9 -9.23 -55.61 57.20
C ASP A 9 -7.91 -54.83 57.25
N GLY A 10 -7.94 -53.53 57.06
CA GLY A 10 -6.76 -52.70 57.13
C GLY A 10 -7.15 -51.23 57.40
N THR A 11 -7.25 -50.92 58.65
CA THR A 11 -7.49 -49.61 59.27
C THR A 11 -6.78 -48.45 58.60
N PRO A 12 -7.42 -47.30 58.42
CA PRO A 12 -6.78 -46.09 57.88
C PRO A 12 -6.00 -45.35 58.98
N ALA A 13 -4.71 -45.30 58.78
CA ALA A 13 -3.81 -44.48 59.59
C ALA A 13 -4.00 -42.99 59.33
N ASP A 14 -4.19 -42.28 60.39
CA ASP A 14 -4.29 -40.87 60.67
C ASP A 14 -3.43 -39.95 59.77
N LYS A 15 -4.01 -39.40 58.71
CA LYS A 15 -3.38 -38.36 57.85
C LYS A 15 -3.71 -36.94 58.26
N THR A 16 -4.34 -36.70 59.37
CA THR A 16 -4.82 -35.38 59.77
C THR A 16 -3.83 -34.56 60.59
N LYS A 17 -2.83 -35.22 61.18
CA LYS A 17 -1.88 -34.56 62.11
C LYS A 17 -0.79 -33.76 61.38
N THR A 18 -0.37 -34.22 60.20
CA THR A 18 0.73 -33.57 59.44
C THR A 18 0.28 -32.32 58.69
N ARG A 19 -1.03 -32.26 58.27
CA ARG A 19 -1.57 -31.12 57.57
C ARG A 19 -1.77 -29.89 58.46
N ARG A 20 -2.15 -30.11 59.70
CA ARG A 20 -2.34 -29.03 60.72
C ARG A 20 -0.98 -28.41 61.10
N TRP A 21 0.08 -29.22 61.19
CA TRP A 21 1.42 -28.72 61.52
C TRP A 21 2.06 -27.92 60.38
N ARG A 22 1.84 -28.30 59.14
CA ARG A 22 2.27 -27.50 58.01
C ARG A 22 1.57 -26.15 57.90
N TRP A 23 0.29 -26.09 58.21
CA TRP A 23 -0.47 -24.81 58.27
C TRP A 23 0.01 -23.95 59.44
N ALA A 24 0.26 -24.52 60.56
CA ALA A 24 0.83 -23.80 61.73
C ALA A 24 2.22 -23.23 61.40
N MET A 25 3.07 -23.98 60.67
CA MET A 25 4.38 -23.49 60.25
C MET A 25 4.30 -22.34 59.24
N LEU A 26 3.33 -22.37 58.31
CA LEU A 26 3.11 -21.29 57.35
C LEU A 26 2.58 -20.01 58.05
N ILE A 27 1.76 -20.16 59.08
CA ILE A 27 1.26 -19.01 59.85
C ILE A 27 2.39 -18.39 60.65
N VAL A 28 3.25 -19.19 61.30
CA VAL A 28 4.44 -18.69 62.00
C VAL A 28 5.40 -17.98 61.07
N LEU A 29 5.65 -18.55 59.90
CA LEU A 29 6.49 -17.92 58.87
C LEU A 29 5.91 -16.59 58.39
N GLY A 30 4.58 -16.52 58.18
CA GLY A 30 3.88 -15.30 57.80
C GLY A 30 3.99 -14.19 58.88
N ILE A 31 3.87 -14.58 60.17
CA ILE A 31 4.01 -13.66 61.29
C ILE A 31 5.45 -13.12 61.37
N LEU A 32 6.45 -13.96 61.15
CA LEU A 32 7.85 -13.54 61.14
C LEU A 32 8.17 -12.58 60.01
N ILE A 33 7.57 -12.77 58.82
CA ILE A 33 7.74 -11.85 57.70
C ILE A 33 7.09 -10.51 57.99
N VAL A 34 5.88 -10.52 58.53
CA VAL A 34 5.17 -9.28 58.90
C VAL A 34 5.93 -8.54 60.02
N ALA A 35 6.44 -9.28 61.03
CA ALA A 35 7.25 -8.69 62.11
C ALA A 35 8.56 -8.09 61.57
N GLY A 36 9.20 -8.75 60.56
CA GLY A 36 10.39 -8.24 59.89
C GLY A 36 10.13 -6.94 59.13
N ILE A 37 9.00 -6.88 58.43
CA ILE A 37 8.59 -5.66 57.68
C ILE A 37 8.27 -4.52 58.63
N VAL A 38 7.56 -4.79 59.70
CA VAL A 38 7.26 -3.80 60.76
C VAL A 38 8.54 -3.32 61.44
N TYR A 39 9.47 -4.22 61.75
CA TYR A 39 10.75 -3.85 62.38
C TYR A 39 11.58 -2.96 61.44
N GLN A 40 11.61 -3.27 60.15
CA GLN A 40 12.31 -2.47 59.15
C GLN A 40 11.66 -1.10 58.90
N SER A 41 10.33 -1.01 58.94
CA SER A 41 9.62 0.25 58.83
C SER A 41 9.80 1.14 60.07
N VAL A 42 9.83 0.55 61.27
CA VAL A 42 10.08 1.31 62.55
C VAL A 42 11.51 1.82 62.58
N THR A 43 12.51 1.03 62.13
CA THR A 43 13.90 1.48 62.10
C THR A 43 14.15 2.57 61.05
N PHE A 44 13.36 2.61 59.97
CA PHE A 44 13.44 3.68 58.99
C PHE A 44 12.84 5.01 59.50
N LEU A 45 11.83 4.93 60.35
CA LEU A 45 11.18 6.09 60.95
C LEU A 45 11.90 6.69 62.17
N THR A 46 12.86 5.93 62.75
CA THR A 46 13.59 6.34 63.94
C THR A 46 15.03 6.79 63.66
N GLN A 47 15.37 7.12 62.41
CA GLN A 47 16.65 7.77 62.18
C GLN A 47 16.64 9.16 62.85
N PRO A 48 17.49 9.40 63.83
CA PRO A 48 17.55 10.74 64.41
C PRO A 48 18.08 11.69 63.38
N VAL A 49 17.24 12.69 63.03
CA VAL A 49 17.72 13.85 62.31
C VAL A 49 18.86 14.44 63.13
N GLN A 50 20.07 14.22 62.66
CA GLN A 50 21.23 14.93 63.22
C GLN A 50 21.07 16.41 62.86
N THR A 51 20.34 17.15 63.71
CA THR A 51 20.45 18.56 63.77
C THR A 51 21.91 18.87 64.18
N ARG A 52 22.74 19.14 63.20
CA ARG A 52 24.02 19.79 63.43
C ARG A 52 23.74 21.12 64.07
N ARG A 53 23.71 21.15 65.41
CA ARG A 53 23.78 22.38 66.17
C ARG A 53 25.07 23.08 65.80
N GLY A 54 24.99 23.95 64.80
CA GLY A 54 26.04 24.90 64.50
C GLY A 54 26.32 25.70 65.78
N ARG A 55 27.49 25.48 66.32
CA ARG A 55 28.06 26.30 67.39
C ARG A 55 28.21 27.71 66.82
N PHE A 56 27.30 28.61 67.16
CA PHE A 56 27.50 30.01 66.92
C PHE A 56 28.70 30.44 67.74
N GLY A 57 29.91 30.33 67.15
CA GLY A 57 31.09 31.01 67.55
C GLY A 57 31.18 32.28 66.77
N ASP A 58 30.97 33.35 67.46
CA ASP A 58 31.26 34.71 67.01
C ASP A 58 32.74 34.80 66.69
N ALA A 59 33.09 34.75 65.41
CA ALA A 59 34.32 35.18 64.83
C ALA A 59 34.03 35.59 63.40
N GLY A 60 34.08 36.91 63.11
CA GLY A 60 33.87 37.48 61.78
C GLY A 60 34.82 36.95 60.69
N GLY A 61 34.64 35.64 60.43
CA GLY A 61 35.31 34.96 59.30
C GLY A 61 34.47 35.15 58.04
N ALA A 62 35.10 35.50 56.96
CA ALA A 62 34.50 35.63 55.66
C ALA A 62 33.68 34.36 55.32
N GLN A 63 32.37 34.50 55.16
CA GLN A 63 31.49 33.41 54.73
C GLN A 63 31.70 33.22 53.25
N SER A 64 32.10 32.02 52.85
CA SER A 64 32.21 31.68 51.44
C SER A 64 30.83 31.59 50.81
N VAL A 65 30.54 32.50 49.90
CA VAL A 65 29.30 32.51 49.11
C VAL A 65 29.65 32.06 47.67
N ALA A 66 28.81 31.23 47.15
CA ALA A 66 28.91 30.88 45.71
C ALA A 66 28.31 32.04 44.91
N VAL A 67 29.13 32.62 44.06
CA VAL A 67 28.70 33.66 43.12
C VAL A 67 28.62 33.07 41.73
N ALA A 68 27.58 33.38 40.98
CA ALA A 68 27.45 33.06 39.59
C ALA A 68 27.46 34.36 38.76
N THR A 69 28.21 34.37 37.70
CA THR A 69 28.22 35.52 36.81
C THR A 69 26.95 35.52 36.01
N ILE A 70 26.20 36.64 36.06
CA ILE A 70 24.99 36.80 35.23
C ILE A 70 25.46 37.03 33.79
N GLY A 71 25.14 36.10 32.91
CA GLY A 71 25.35 36.22 31.47
C GLY A 71 24.03 36.61 30.77
N ARG A 72 24.13 37.31 29.68
CA ARG A 72 23.01 37.45 28.74
C ARG A 72 23.08 36.29 27.77
N GLY A 73 21.93 35.58 27.63
CA GLY A 73 21.79 34.51 26.68
C GLY A 73 20.39 34.55 26.08
N ASP A 74 20.27 34.02 24.86
CA ASP A 74 18.98 33.92 24.19
C ASP A 74 18.18 32.79 24.82
N ILE A 75 16.95 33.07 25.22
CA ILE A 75 16.00 32.05 25.67
C ILE A 75 15.17 31.65 24.46
N ARG A 76 15.34 30.39 24.03
CA ARG A 76 14.54 29.84 22.96
C ARG A 76 13.13 29.52 23.49
N ILE A 77 12.18 30.35 23.10
CA ILE A 77 10.77 30.07 23.38
C ILE A 77 10.27 29.10 22.32
N VAL A 78 9.99 27.86 22.71
CA VAL A 78 9.40 26.84 21.83
C VAL A 78 7.91 26.74 22.16
N MET A 79 7.09 27.09 21.17
CA MET A 79 5.64 26.89 21.27
C MET A 79 5.29 25.64 20.47
N ASN A 80 4.76 24.63 21.17
CA ASN A 80 4.24 23.43 20.55
C ASN A 80 2.76 23.65 20.21
N ALA A 81 2.40 23.48 18.95
CA ALA A 81 1.03 23.54 18.48
C ALA A 81 0.69 22.29 17.67
N LEU A 82 -0.55 21.85 17.76
CA LEU A 82 -1.08 20.80 16.88
C LEU A 82 -1.43 21.45 15.55
N GLY A 83 -0.97 20.83 14.47
CA GLY A 83 -1.29 21.22 13.10
C GLY A 83 -1.66 20.00 12.28
N SER A 84 -2.46 20.21 11.24
CA SER A 84 -2.77 19.20 10.22
C SER A 84 -1.99 19.51 8.97
N VAL A 85 -1.27 18.50 8.45
CA VAL A 85 -0.57 18.62 7.17
C VAL A 85 -1.53 18.17 6.07
N THR A 86 -1.87 19.09 5.18
CA THR A 86 -2.70 18.78 4.00
C THR A 86 -1.82 18.81 2.75
N PRO A 87 -1.99 17.85 1.82
CA PRO A 87 -1.24 17.85 0.58
C PRO A 87 -1.67 19.02 -0.31
N LEU A 88 -0.71 19.61 -1.04
CA LEU A 88 -1.00 20.66 -2.03
C LEU A 88 -1.80 20.14 -3.19
N THR A 89 -1.54 18.92 -3.62
CA THR A 89 -2.24 18.27 -4.73
C THR A 89 -2.45 16.80 -4.40
N THR A 90 -3.64 16.32 -4.72
CA THR A 90 -4.01 14.91 -4.62
C THR A 90 -4.49 14.44 -5.98
N VAL A 91 -3.86 13.40 -6.52
CA VAL A 91 -4.20 12.80 -7.80
C VAL A 91 -4.56 11.34 -7.61
N THR A 92 -5.79 10.97 -7.90
CA THR A 92 -6.22 9.56 -7.91
C THR A 92 -5.87 8.94 -9.26
N VAL A 93 -5.07 7.89 -9.24
CA VAL A 93 -4.67 7.14 -10.44
C VAL A 93 -5.75 6.11 -10.75
N ASN A 94 -6.50 6.36 -11.81
CA ASN A 94 -7.57 5.50 -12.29
C ASN A 94 -7.12 4.70 -13.52
N THR A 95 -7.74 3.53 -13.73
CA THR A 95 -7.59 2.78 -14.98
C THR A 95 -8.47 3.37 -16.07
N GLN A 96 -7.95 3.44 -17.28
CA GLN A 96 -8.74 3.85 -18.46
C GLN A 96 -9.37 2.65 -19.17
N ILE A 97 -8.91 1.44 -18.88
CA ILE A 97 -9.40 0.17 -19.42
C ILE A 97 -9.72 -0.80 -18.29
N SER A 98 -10.56 -1.78 -18.60
CA SER A 98 -10.93 -2.82 -17.64
C SER A 98 -10.08 -4.07 -17.85
N GLY A 99 -9.77 -4.79 -16.77
CA GLY A 99 -9.02 -6.03 -16.88
C GLY A 99 -8.49 -6.54 -15.54
N LEU A 100 -7.78 -7.66 -15.58
CA LEU A 100 -7.14 -8.25 -14.41
C LEU A 100 -5.88 -7.46 -14.05
N LEU A 101 -5.75 -7.02 -12.80
CA LEU A 101 -4.54 -6.38 -12.29
C LEU A 101 -3.47 -7.46 -12.03
N MET A 102 -2.45 -7.53 -12.88
CA MET A 102 -1.43 -8.59 -12.78
C MET A 102 -0.40 -8.30 -11.71
N ARG A 103 0.09 -7.08 -11.66
CA ARG A 103 1.13 -6.67 -10.72
C ARG A 103 1.06 -5.20 -10.38
N VAL A 104 1.57 -4.89 -9.19
CA VAL A 104 1.78 -3.53 -8.68
C VAL A 104 3.28 -3.36 -8.45
N GLY A 105 3.85 -2.26 -8.92
CA GLY A 105 5.28 -1.97 -8.93
C GLY A 105 5.70 -0.86 -7.97
N PHE A 106 4.88 -0.50 -6.99
CA PHE A 106 5.20 0.48 -5.97
C PHE A 106 5.01 -0.08 -4.56
N GLN A 107 5.63 0.55 -3.58
CA GLN A 107 5.38 0.36 -2.16
C GLN A 107 4.58 1.53 -1.60
N GLU A 108 3.73 1.26 -0.62
CA GLU A 108 2.96 2.29 0.07
C GLU A 108 3.90 3.29 0.76
N GLY A 109 3.61 4.57 0.62
CA GLY A 109 4.46 5.64 1.12
C GLY A 109 5.72 5.94 0.30
N GLN A 110 5.96 5.21 -0.81
CA GLN A 110 7.09 5.44 -1.70
C GLN A 110 6.96 6.78 -2.44
N LEU A 111 8.07 7.46 -2.67
CA LEU A 111 8.17 8.59 -3.57
C LEU A 111 8.30 8.08 -5.00
N VAL A 112 7.46 8.61 -5.89
CA VAL A 112 7.46 8.25 -7.31
C VAL A 112 7.56 9.49 -8.17
N HIS A 113 8.19 9.33 -9.34
CA HIS A 113 8.32 10.37 -10.35
C HIS A 113 7.30 10.18 -11.47
N LYS A 114 6.93 11.29 -12.12
CA LYS A 114 6.08 11.26 -13.30
C LYS A 114 6.61 10.27 -14.35
N GLY A 115 5.74 9.41 -14.86
CA GLY A 115 6.10 8.35 -15.81
C GLY A 115 6.63 7.07 -15.17
N GLN A 116 6.84 7.02 -13.85
CA GLN A 116 7.26 5.80 -13.16
C GLN A 116 6.15 4.74 -13.19
N PHE A 117 6.55 3.48 -13.40
CA PHE A 117 5.63 2.35 -13.44
C PHE A 117 4.92 2.16 -12.08
N LEU A 118 3.61 2.05 -12.13
CA LEU A 118 2.77 1.80 -10.95
C LEU A 118 2.09 0.44 -10.99
N ALA A 119 1.45 0.08 -12.10
CA ALA A 119 0.69 -1.15 -12.16
C ALA A 119 0.53 -1.65 -13.60
N GLN A 120 0.26 -2.95 -13.74
CA GLN A 120 0.07 -3.63 -15.03
C GLN A 120 -1.28 -4.35 -15.05
N ILE A 121 -2.11 -4.00 -16.00
CA ILE A 121 -3.30 -4.75 -16.38
C ILE A 121 -2.89 -5.84 -17.38
N ASP A 122 -3.62 -6.96 -17.42
CA ASP A 122 -3.39 -8.04 -18.37
C ASP A 122 -3.51 -7.55 -19.82
N PRO A 123 -2.41 -7.52 -20.60
CA PRO A 123 -2.46 -7.02 -21.98
C PRO A 123 -2.95 -8.06 -23.00
N ARG A 124 -3.02 -9.34 -22.63
CA ARG A 124 -3.31 -10.44 -23.57
C ARG A 124 -4.62 -10.26 -24.35
N PRO A 125 -5.76 -9.89 -23.73
CA PRO A 125 -7.00 -9.66 -24.47
C PRO A 125 -6.86 -8.56 -25.52
N TYR A 126 -6.14 -7.49 -25.21
CA TYR A 126 -5.91 -6.36 -26.09
C TYR A 126 -4.91 -6.68 -27.19
N GLN A 127 -3.91 -7.55 -26.93
CA GLN A 127 -2.99 -8.05 -27.94
C GLN A 127 -3.72 -8.90 -28.98
N ILE A 128 -4.59 -9.81 -28.53
CA ILE A 128 -5.42 -10.65 -29.43
C ILE A 128 -6.34 -9.76 -30.28
N ALA A 129 -6.97 -8.75 -29.69
CA ALA A 129 -7.80 -7.82 -30.42
C ALA A 129 -6.99 -7.04 -31.48
N LEU A 130 -5.77 -6.61 -31.13
CA LEU A 130 -4.86 -5.95 -32.07
C LEU A 130 -4.50 -6.88 -33.25
N GLU A 131 -4.19 -8.14 -32.99
CA GLU A 131 -3.88 -9.12 -34.02
C GLU A 131 -5.09 -9.37 -34.95
N GLN A 132 -6.31 -9.41 -34.41
CA GLN A 132 -7.55 -9.52 -35.19
C GLN A 132 -7.73 -8.33 -36.11
N ASP A 133 -7.56 -7.12 -35.59
CA ASP A 133 -7.70 -5.88 -36.40
C ASP A 133 -6.60 -5.79 -37.47
N GLN A 134 -5.38 -6.26 -37.18
CA GLN A 134 -4.31 -6.33 -38.16
C GLN A 134 -4.61 -7.34 -39.28
N ALA A 135 -5.18 -8.50 -38.94
CA ALA A 135 -5.60 -9.48 -39.94
C ALA A 135 -6.74 -8.94 -40.81
N GLN A 136 -7.66 -8.20 -40.23
CA GLN A 136 -8.74 -7.51 -40.94
C GLN A 136 -8.17 -6.50 -41.92
N LEU A 137 -7.26 -5.62 -41.48
CA LEU A 137 -6.57 -4.67 -42.34
C LEU A 137 -5.85 -5.37 -43.52
N ALA A 138 -5.16 -6.47 -43.26
CA ALA A 138 -4.44 -7.20 -44.31
C ALA A 138 -5.39 -7.74 -45.39
N ARG A 139 -6.58 -8.21 -44.99
CA ARG A 139 -7.62 -8.65 -45.91
C ARG A 139 -8.15 -7.49 -46.79
N ASP A 140 -8.48 -6.38 -46.15
CA ASP A 140 -9.13 -5.25 -46.80
C ASP A 140 -8.12 -4.44 -47.65
N ASP A 141 -6.85 -4.41 -47.25
CA ASP A 141 -5.73 -3.90 -48.07
C ASP A 141 -5.53 -4.75 -49.37
N ALA A 142 -5.71 -6.08 -49.27
CA ALA A 142 -5.68 -6.94 -50.47
C ALA A 142 -6.86 -6.66 -51.40
N THR A 143 -8.05 -6.41 -50.86
CA THR A 143 -9.24 -6.03 -51.62
C THR A 143 -9.03 -4.68 -52.32
N LEU A 144 -8.50 -3.69 -51.60
CA LEU A 144 -8.14 -2.40 -52.18
C LEU A 144 -7.15 -2.53 -53.32
N LYS A 145 -6.07 -3.29 -53.15
CA LYS A 145 -5.06 -3.53 -54.18
C LYS A 145 -5.67 -4.18 -55.41
N GLN A 146 -6.59 -5.13 -55.21
CA GLN A 146 -7.30 -5.73 -56.36
C GLN A 146 -8.14 -4.66 -57.07
N ALA A 147 -8.92 -3.84 -56.37
CA ALA A 147 -9.71 -2.77 -56.95
C ALA A 147 -8.85 -1.74 -57.69
N GLU A 148 -7.68 -1.39 -57.18
CA GLU A 148 -6.70 -0.50 -57.81
C GLU A 148 -6.16 -1.09 -59.13
N MET A 149 -5.82 -2.40 -59.11
CA MET A 149 -5.39 -3.09 -60.37
C MET A 149 -6.48 -3.12 -61.38
N ASP A 150 -7.74 -3.33 -60.98
CA ASP A 150 -8.89 -3.32 -61.89
C ASP A 150 -9.15 -1.91 -62.44
N LEU A 151 -9.03 -0.88 -61.61
CA LEU A 151 -9.12 0.52 -62.02
C LEU A 151 -8.05 0.85 -63.09
N ALA A 152 -6.80 0.43 -62.87
CA ALA A 152 -5.70 0.63 -63.82
C ALA A 152 -5.99 -0.06 -65.16
N ARG A 153 -6.56 -1.28 -65.09
CA ARG A 153 -6.97 -2.04 -66.30
C ARG A 153 -8.09 -1.33 -67.02
N TYR A 154 -9.14 -0.90 -66.31
CA TYR A 154 -10.29 -0.20 -66.90
C TYR A 154 -9.90 1.15 -67.47
N LYS A 155 -8.96 1.86 -66.86
CA LYS A 155 -8.39 3.08 -67.44
C LYS A 155 -7.79 2.82 -68.80
N THR A 156 -6.94 1.80 -68.95
CA THR A 156 -6.32 1.45 -70.23
C THR A 156 -7.37 1.07 -71.28
N LEU A 157 -8.42 0.33 -70.91
CA LEU A 157 -9.49 -0.07 -71.79
C LEU A 157 -10.41 1.12 -72.19
N ALA A 158 -10.63 2.05 -71.28
CA ALA A 158 -11.40 3.28 -71.54
C ALA A 158 -10.64 4.21 -72.52
N ASP A 159 -9.32 4.36 -72.33
CA ASP A 159 -8.45 5.13 -73.25
C ASP A 159 -8.45 4.54 -74.66
N GLN A 160 -8.65 3.21 -74.75
CA GLN A 160 -8.79 2.50 -76.04
C GLN A 160 -10.24 2.47 -76.58
N THR A 161 -11.18 3.19 -75.91
CA THR A 161 -12.61 3.18 -76.23
C THR A 161 -13.26 1.79 -76.24
N SER A 162 -12.64 0.81 -75.53
CA SER A 162 -13.10 -0.59 -75.46
C SER A 162 -14.14 -0.85 -74.38
N ILE A 163 -14.33 0.10 -73.44
CA ILE A 163 -15.36 0.06 -72.40
C ILE A 163 -16.07 1.42 -72.25
N ALA A 164 -17.26 1.41 -71.63
CA ALA A 164 -17.96 2.64 -71.29
C ALA A 164 -17.21 3.44 -70.21
N ARG A 165 -17.11 4.72 -70.39
CA ARG A 165 -16.48 5.63 -69.41
C ARG A 165 -17.09 5.52 -68.02
N GLN A 166 -18.40 5.28 -67.94
CA GLN A 166 -19.10 5.04 -66.68
C GLN A 166 -18.51 3.89 -65.89
N THR A 167 -18.14 2.76 -66.54
CA THR A 167 -17.54 1.59 -65.86
C THR A 167 -16.20 1.92 -65.19
N TYR A 168 -15.40 2.78 -65.84
CA TYR A 168 -14.16 3.27 -65.23
C TYR A 168 -14.46 4.19 -64.02
N GLU A 169 -15.44 5.11 -64.13
CA GLU A 169 -15.83 6.02 -63.05
C GLU A 169 -16.43 5.24 -61.87
N ASP A 170 -17.25 4.22 -62.13
CA ASP A 170 -17.80 3.33 -61.10
C ASP A 170 -16.68 2.60 -60.35
N GLN A 171 -15.68 2.09 -61.03
CA GLN A 171 -14.52 1.43 -60.40
C GLN A 171 -13.70 2.42 -59.56
N ALA A 172 -13.57 3.67 -59.97
CA ALA A 172 -12.88 4.68 -59.19
C ALA A 172 -13.60 4.95 -57.83
N TRP A 173 -14.91 4.84 -57.82
CA TRP A 173 -15.69 4.94 -56.56
C TRP A 173 -15.50 3.71 -55.66
N VAL A 174 -15.39 2.51 -56.24
CA VAL A 174 -15.06 1.27 -55.51
C VAL A 174 -13.70 1.40 -54.80
N VAL A 175 -12.66 1.83 -55.53
CA VAL A 175 -11.33 2.07 -54.92
C VAL A 175 -11.44 3.10 -53.77
N LYS A 176 -12.19 4.17 -53.97
CA LYS A 176 -12.37 5.18 -52.91
C LYS A 176 -13.09 4.61 -51.67
N GLN A 177 -14.10 3.75 -51.89
CA GLN A 177 -14.79 3.04 -50.82
C GLN A 177 -13.85 2.12 -50.04
N ASP A 178 -13.07 1.26 -50.77
CA ASP A 178 -12.14 0.32 -50.17
C ASP A 178 -11.00 1.06 -49.43
N GLN A 179 -10.54 2.19 -49.94
CA GLN A 179 -9.59 3.05 -49.26
C GLN A 179 -10.19 3.57 -47.92
N GLY A 180 -11.46 3.95 -47.90
CA GLY A 180 -12.15 4.34 -46.68
C GLY A 180 -12.21 3.21 -45.65
N THR A 181 -12.41 1.96 -46.11
CA THR A 181 -12.43 0.77 -45.27
C THR A 181 -11.05 0.52 -44.67
N VAL A 182 -9.99 0.57 -45.44
CA VAL A 182 -8.58 0.43 -44.99
C VAL A 182 -8.23 1.53 -43.98
N ASP A 183 -8.67 2.76 -44.20
CA ASP A 183 -8.41 3.86 -43.28
C ASP A 183 -9.17 3.70 -41.95
N TYR A 184 -10.38 3.14 -41.99
CA TYR A 184 -11.13 2.75 -40.79
C TYR A 184 -10.39 1.67 -39.99
N ASP A 185 -9.91 0.60 -40.65
CA ASP A 185 -9.17 -0.48 -40.00
C ASP A 185 -7.88 0.04 -39.34
N LYS A 186 -7.15 0.92 -40.04
CA LYS A 186 -5.98 1.60 -39.44
C LYS A 186 -6.33 2.40 -38.20
N ALA A 187 -7.50 3.02 -38.14
CA ALA A 187 -7.97 3.73 -36.96
C ALA A 187 -8.29 2.77 -35.81
N GLN A 188 -8.90 1.60 -36.09
CA GLN A 188 -9.16 0.55 -35.09
C GLN A 188 -7.85 0.01 -34.51
N ILE A 189 -6.84 -0.28 -35.34
CA ILE A 189 -5.52 -0.70 -34.90
C ILE A 189 -4.91 0.33 -33.92
N LYS A 190 -5.00 1.62 -34.26
CA LYS A 190 -4.51 2.69 -33.35
C LYS A 190 -5.26 2.72 -32.02
N ALA A 191 -6.57 2.44 -32.02
CA ALA A 191 -7.36 2.35 -30.80
C ALA A 191 -6.89 1.16 -29.93
N GLN A 192 -6.63 -0.01 -30.50
CA GLN A 192 -6.09 -1.16 -29.76
C GLN A 192 -4.66 -0.92 -29.25
N GLN A 193 -3.82 -0.26 -30.03
CA GLN A 193 -2.49 0.14 -29.61
C GLN A 193 -2.55 1.08 -28.39
N LEU A 194 -3.49 2.01 -28.38
CA LEU A 194 -3.73 2.91 -27.24
C LEU A 194 -4.20 2.13 -26.01
N ASN A 195 -5.10 1.16 -26.19
CA ASN A 195 -5.53 0.28 -25.10
C ASN A 195 -4.33 -0.49 -24.49
N LEU A 196 -3.39 -0.96 -25.30
CA LEU A 196 -2.15 -1.60 -24.83
C LEU A 196 -1.26 -0.64 -24.03
N VAL A 197 -1.20 0.63 -24.42
CA VAL A 197 -0.50 1.66 -23.63
C VAL A 197 -1.18 1.84 -22.27
N TYR A 198 -2.51 1.84 -22.23
CA TYR A 198 -3.28 1.95 -20.99
C TYR A 198 -3.18 0.73 -20.08
N CYS A 199 -2.77 -0.45 -20.61
CA CYS A 199 -2.43 -1.61 -19.77
C CYS A 199 -1.26 -1.31 -18.84
N HIS A 200 -0.37 -0.39 -19.22
CA HIS A 200 0.81 -0.01 -18.46
C HIS A 200 0.55 1.31 -17.72
N ILE A 201 0.21 1.19 -16.46
CA ILE A 201 -0.19 2.34 -15.64
C ILE A 201 1.06 2.99 -15.06
N VAL A 202 1.20 4.29 -15.31
CA VAL A 202 2.33 5.11 -14.85
C VAL A 202 1.82 6.29 -14.00
N ALA A 203 2.71 6.84 -13.18
CA ALA A 203 2.43 8.01 -12.37
C ALA A 203 2.20 9.25 -13.27
N PRO A 204 1.07 9.95 -13.15
CA PRO A 204 0.79 11.16 -13.93
C PRO A 204 1.58 12.38 -13.43
N ALA A 205 2.04 12.37 -12.18
CA ALA A 205 2.77 13.45 -11.54
C ALA A 205 3.76 12.89 -10.51
N ASP A 206 4.70 13.73 -10.09
CA ASP A 206 5.57 13.42 -8.95
C ASP A 206 4.75 13.43 -7.67
N GLY A 207 5.13 12.60 -6.70
CA GLY A 207 4.44 12.58 -5.41
C GLY A 207 4.73 11.35 -4.57
N ARG A 208 4.11 11.30 -3.40
CA ARG A 208 4.15 10.14 -2.52
C ARG A 208 2.91 9.28 -2.75
N VAL A 209 3.14 8.00 -2.94
CA VAL A 209 2.09 6.99 -3.10
C VAL A 209 1.38 6.77 -1.77
N GLY A 210 0.06 6.82 -1.76
CA GLY A 210 -0.78 6.48 -0.61
C GLY A 210 -0.94 4.98 -0.43
N LEU A 211 -2.02 4.60 0.30
CA LEU A 211 -2.39 3.20 0.46
C LEU A 211 -2.88 2.62 -0.86
N ARG A 212 -2.59 1.35 -1.09
CA ARG A 212 -3.10 0.60 -2.22
C ARG A 212 -4.59 0.32 -2.03
N LEU A 213 -5.40 0.68 -3.00
CA LEU A 213 -6.85 0.50 -2.96
C LEU A 213 -7.30 -0.84 -3.56
N ILE A 214 -6.48 -1.44 -4.44
CA ILE A 214 -6.79 -2.70 -5.13
C ILE A 214 -5.55 -3.58 -5.16
N ASP A 215 -5.72 -4.86 -4.82
CA ASP A 215 -4.65 -5.86 -4.82
C ASP A 215 -4.46 -6.52 -6.19
N PRO A 216 -3.22 -6.99 -6.52
CA PRO A 216 -2.99 -7.86 -7.66
C PRO A 216 -3.89 -9.09 -7.61
N GLY A 217 -4.38 -9.52 -8.77
CA GLY A 217 -5.35 -10.62 -8.90
C GLY A 217 -6.81 -10.17 -8.90
N ASN A 218 -7.10 -8.91 -8.58
CA ASN A 218 -8.46 -8.37 -8.69
C ASN A 218 -8.75 -7.85 -10.11
N TYR A 219 -10.01 -7.94 -10.50
CA TYR A 219 -10.49 -7.33 -11.74
C TYR A 219 -10.81 -5.85 -11.51
N VAL A 220 -10.22 -4.97 -12.30
CA VAL A 220 -10.45 -3.53 -12.27
C VAL A 220 -11.35 -3.11 -13.43
N GLN A 221 -12.23 -2.15 -13.18
CA GLN A 221 -13.09 -1.57 -14.21
C GLN A 221 -12.59 -0.19 -14.59
N ALA A 222 -12.75 0.17 -15.86
CA ALA A 222 -12.43 1.51 -16.35
C ALA A 222 -13.23 2.56 -15.59
N ALA A 223 -12.59 3.68 -15.28
CA ALA A 223 -13.19 4.85 -14.62
C ALA A 223 -13.84 4.57 -13.25
N THR A 224 -13.40 3.53 -12.54
CA THR A 224 -13.85 3.27 -11.16
C THR A 224 -13.46 4.45 -10.26
N THR A 225 -14.41 4.96 -9.48
CA THR A 225 -14.24 6.14 -8.60
C THR A 225 -13.14 5.94 -7.55
N SER A 226 -12.88 4.70 -7.15
CA SER A 226 -11.89 4.38 -6.12
C SER A 226 -10.43 4.49 -6.60
N GLY A 227 -10.18 4.35 -7.91
CA GLY A 227 -8.81 4.30 -8.44
C GLY A 227 -7.99 3.10 -7.97
N ILE A 228 -6.73 3.04 -8.38
CA ILE A 228 -5.75 2.04 -7.90
C ILE A 228 -5.00 2.56 -6.68
N VAL A 229 -4.61 3.82 -6.73
CA VAL A 229 -3.81 4.48 -5.71
C VAL A 229 -3.99 6.00 -5.78
N VAL A 230 -3.78 6.65 -4.66
CA VAL A 230 -3.78 8.11 -4.54
C VAL A 230 -2.34 8.60 -4.43
N LEU A 231 -1.96 9.55 -5.26
CA LEU A 231 -0.69 10.26 -5.19
C LEU A 231 -0.90 11.60 -4.48
N THR A 232 -0.06 11.90 -3.49
CA THR A 232 -0.08 13.16 -2.76
C THR A 232 1.23 13.89 -2.97
N LEU A 233 1.14 15.15 -3.35
CA LEU A 233 2.31 16.03 -3.42
C LEU A 233 2.38 16.81 -2.12
N LEU A 234 3.40 16.49 -1.33
CA LEU A 234 3.84 17.28 -0.18
C LEU A 234 5.06 18.05 -0.67
N ASN A 235 4.96 19.34 -0.73
CA ASN A 235 6.09 20.18 -1.12
C ASN A 235 7.27 20.03 -0.15
#